data_3c8337541729b4d3a082f91a4bd0f7c8
#
_entry.id   3c8337541729b4d3a082f91a4bd0f7c8
#
_cell.length_a   1.000
_cell.length_b   1.000
_cell.length_c   1.000
_cell.angle_alpha   90.00
_cell.angle_beta   90.00
_cell.angle_gamma   90.00
#
_symmetry.space_group_name_H-M   'P 1'
#
loop_
_entity.id
_entity.type
_entity.pdbx_description
1 polymer ?
#
loop_
_entity_poly.entity_id
_entity_poly.type
_entity_poly.pdbx_seq_one_letter_code
_entity_poly.pdbx_strand_id
1 'polypeptide(L)'
;MAVGSRPLVPSRLAPGGVAHGSRRTPTSIVGAYVALTKPRIIELLLITTVPTMVLAEGGWPATSLVIITLIGGTLSAGSANATNMYVDRDIDALMARTQGRPLVTGIIPPRNALVFAVLLQIAAFAVLWWGANLLSAVLAFGAAAFYVGVYTLWLKRTSRQNIVIGGAAGAVPVLVGWAAVQ
;
A
#
# COMPACT_ATOMS: atom_id res chain seq x y z
N MET A 1 59.48 -43.97 -4.50
CA MET A 1 58.47 -43.40 -5.41
C MET A 1 57.59 -42.44 -4.58
N ALA A 2 57.78 -41.15 -4.73
CA ALA A 2 57.04 -40.14 -3.98
C ALA A 2 55.87 -39.66 -4.86
N VAL A 3 54.64 -39.85 -4.35
CA VAL A 3 53.41 -39.36 -5.00
C VAL A 3 53.20 -37.93 -4.58
N GLY A 4 53.38 -37.01 -5.52
CA GLY A 4 53.17 -35.57 -5.31
C GLY A 4 51.69 -35.22 -5.16
N SER A 5 51.31 -34.69 -4.01
CA SER A 5 50.00 -34.10 -3.75
C SER A 5 49.89 -32.73 -4.45
N ARG A 6 49.01 -32.60 -5.46
CA ARG A 6 48.65 -31.33 -6.04
C ARG A 6 47.75 -30.56 -5.06
N PRO A 7 48.01 -29.29 -4.76
CA PRO A 7 47.08 -28.45 -3.98
C PRO A 7 45.86 -28.14 -4.80
N LEU A 8 44.66 -28.39 -4.23
CA LEU A 8 43.38 -27.99 -4.75
C LEU A 8 43.29 -26.47 -4.73
N VAL A 9 43.21 -25.84 -5.89
CA VAL A 9 42.89 -24.41 -6.03
C VAL A 9 41.41 -24.23 -5.69
N PRO A 10 41.04 -23.39 -4.70
CA PRO A 10 39.64 -23.10 -4.45
C PRO A 10 39.10 -22.27 -5.62
N SER A 11 38.11 -22.83 -6.35
CA SER A 11 37.34 -22.12 -7.35
C SER A 11 36.60 -20.96 -6.66
N ARG A 12 37.02 -19.73 -6.93
CA ARG A 12 36.25 -18.53 -6.62
C ARG A 12 34.99 -18.55 -7.47
N LEU A 13 33.91 -19.06 -6.90
CA LEU A 13 32.57 -18.75 -7.40
C LEU A 13 32.36 -17.24 -7.16
N ALA A 14 32.48 -16.47 -8.23
CA ALA A 14 32.01 -15.11 -8.22
C ALA A 14 30.51 -15.12 -7.91
N PRO A 15 30.04 -14.39 -6.87
CA PRO A 15 28.61 -14.22 -6.69
C PRO A 15 28.10 -13.40 -7.86
N GLY A 16 27.38 -14.04 -8.79
CA GLY A 16 26.58 -13.39 -9.81
C GLY A 16 25.53 -12.54 -9.10
N GLY A 17 25.88 -11.30 -8.80
CA GLY A 17 24.97 -10.32 -8.27
C GLY A 17 23.90 -10.03 -9.31
N VAL A 18 22.72 -10.65 -9.16
CA VAL A 18 21.52 -10.15 -9.80
C VAL A 18 21.33 -8.75 -9.24
N ALA A 19 21.57 -7.72 -10.06
CA ALA A 19 21.31 -6.34 -9.74
C ALA A 19 19.78 -6.18 -9.53
N HIS A 20 19.32 -6.47 -8.32
CA HIS A 20 18.00 -6.07 -7.85
C HIS A 20 18.03 -4.55 -7.82
N GLY A 21 17.26 -3.94 -8.72
CA GLY A 21 17.14 -2.49 -8.81
C GLY A 21 16.90 -1.90 -7.43
N SER A 22 17.92 -1.23 -6.90
CA SER A 22 17.89 -0.57 -5.60
C SER A 22 16.78 0.47 -5.67
N ARG A 23 15.67 0.22 -4.99
CA ARG A 23 14.65 1.27 -4.78
C ARG A 23 15.36 2.38 -4.01
N ARG A 24 15.47 3.55 -4.65
CA ARG A 24 16.11 4.73 -4.05
C ARG A 24 15.44 5.02 -2.70
N THR A 25 16.22 5.12 -1.66
CA THR A 25 15.79 5.64 -0.35
C THR A 25 15.29 7.08 -0.56
N PRO A 26 14.16 7.48 0.04
CA PRO A 26 13.69 8.86 -0.09
C PRO A 26 14.76 9.84 0.42
N THR A 27 15.13 10.80 -0.40
CA THR A 27 16.14 11.81 -0.07
C THR A 27 15.58 12.98 0.75
N SER A 28 14.25 13.05 0.92
CA SER A 28 13.55 14.08 1.69
C SER A 28 12.51 13.49 2.63
N ILE A 29 12.20 14.18 3.72
CA ILE A 29 11.16 13.79 4.68
C ILE A 29 9.79 13.71 3.98
N VAL A 30 9.46 14.67 3.12
CA VAL A 30 8.21 14.66 2.35
C VAL A 30 8.14 13.43 1.45
N GLY A 31 9.22 13.14 0.71
CA GLY A 31 9.31 11.93 -0.11
C GLY A 31 9.15 10.64 0.70
N ALA A 32 9.60 10.62 1.96
CA ALA A 32 9.42 9.51 2.86
C ALA A 32 7.94 9.30 3.26
N TYR A 33 7.20 10.38 3.57
CA TYR A 33 5.75 10.29 3.84
C TYR A 33 4.96 9.86 2.61
N VAL A 34 5.29 10.38 1.42
CA VAL A 34 4.69 9.91 0.15
C VAL A 34 5.00 8.43 -0.08
N ALA A 35 6.21 7.97 0.22
CA ALA A 35 6.57 6.56 0.09
C ALA A 35 5.76 5.63 1.01
N LEU A 36 5.30 6.11 2.19
CA LEU A 36 4.40 5.36 3.08
C LEU A 36 3.07 5.03 2.41
N THR A 37 2.52 5.95 1.59
CA THR A 37 1.21 5.76 0.95
C THR A 37 1.24 4.80 -0.23
N LYS A 38 2.42 4.49 -0.80
CA LYS A 38 2.61 3.61 -1.98
C LYS A 38 1.79 4.08 -3.21
N PRO A 39 2.06 5.26 -3.80
CA PRO A 39 1.22 5.88 -4.84
C PRO A 39 0.87 4.95 -6.01
N ARG A 40 1.83 4.16 -6.52
CA ARG A 40 1.60 3.22 -7.62
C ARG A 40 0.48 2.21 -7.39
N ILE A 41 0.27 1.79 -6.13
CA ILE A 41 -0.81 0.86 -5.78
C ILE A 41 -2.12 1.63 -5.78
N ILE A 42 -2.12 2.87 -5.29
CA ILE A 42 -3.30 3.73 -5.26
C ILE A 42 -3.81 4.00 -6.68
N GLU A 43 -2.93 4.35 -7.62
CA GLU A 43 -3.28 4.56 -9.02
C GLU A 43 -4.05 3.36 -9.61
N LEU A 44 -3.54 2.14 -9.38
CA LEU A 44 -4.18 0.91 -9.85
C LEU A 44 -5.55 0.67 -9.21
N LEU A 45 -5.74 1.03 -7.95
CA LEU A 45 -7.03 0.91 -7.26
C LEU A 45 -8.05 1.92 -7.80
N LEU A 46 -7.63 3.15 -8.06
CA LEU A 46 -8.52 4.24 -8.47
C LEU A 46 -8.90 4.21 -9.95
N ILE A 47 -8.10 3.55 -10.80
CA ILE A 47 -8.40 3.44 -12.24
C ILE A 47 -9.73 2.72 -12.50
N THR A 48 -10.19 1.87 -11.59
CA THR A 48 -11.48 1.17 -11.69
C THR A 48 -12.64 1.98 -11.13
N THR A 49 -12.37 2.97 -10.29
CA THR A 49 -13.40 3.81 -9.63
C THR A 49 -14.13 4.70 -10.63
N VAL A 50 -13.40 5.39 -11.51
CA VAL A 50 -14.00 6.34 -12.46
C VAL A 50 -14.92 5.66 -13.48
N PRO A 51 -14.51 4.57 -14.17
CA PRO A 51 -15.42 3.83 -15.05
C PRO A 51 -16.69 3.35 -14.34
N THR A 52 -16.56 2.95 -13.06
CA THR A 52 -17.74 2.53 -12.29
C THR A 52 -18.67 3.69 -11.98
N MET A 53 -18.13 4.87 -11.67
CA MET A 53 -18.95 6.09 -11.49
C MET A 53 -19.69 6.45 -12.77
N VAL A 54 -19.02 6.38 -13.94
CA VAL A 54 -19.64 6.63 -15.25
C VAL A 54 -20.74 5.63 -15.54
N LEU A 55 -20.54 4.36 -15.20
CA LEU A 55 -21.56 3.32 -15.39
C LEU A 55 -22.76 3.53 -14.46
N ALA A 56 -22.53 3.90 -13.20
CA ALA A 56 -23.58 4.13 -12.21
C ALA A 56 -24.46 5.35 -12.56
N GLU A 57 -23.87 6.41 -13.13
CA GLU A 57 -24.58 7.62 -13.58
C GLU A 57 -25.31 7.41 -14.92
N GLY A 58 -24.88 6.42 -15.71
CA GLY A 58 -25.32 6.28 -17.11
C GLY A 58 -24.72 7.33 -18.04
N GLY A 59 -23.68 8.03 -17.62
CA GLY A 59 -22.99 9.11 -18.33
C GLY A 59 -21.82 9.65 -17.51
N TRP A 60 -21.31 10.84 -17.84
CA TRP A 60 -20.23 11.45 -17.06
C TRP A 60 -20.81 12.11 -15.81
N PRO A 61 -20.44 11.66 -14.59
CA PRO A 61 -20.90 12.28 -13.35
C PRO A 61 -20.30 13.68 -13.15
N ALA A 62 -20.84 14.44 -12.19
CA ALA A 62 -20.29 15.75 -11.86
C ALA A 62 -18.77 15.62 -11.61
N THR A 63 -17.96 16.40 -12.34
CA THR A 63 -16.50 16.32 -12.27
C THR A 63 -15.98 16.57 -10.85
N SER A 64 -16.65 17.45 -10.08
CA SER A 64 -16.33 17.67 -8.66
C SER A 64 -16.51 16.41 -7.83
N LEU A 65 -17.56 15.62 -8.06
CA LEU A 65 -17.80 14.36 -7.37
C LEU A 65 -16.71 13.32 -7.69
N VAL A 66 -16.29 13.24 -8.97
CA VAL A 66 -15.18 12.37 -9.38
C VAL A 66 -13.91 12.76 -8.64
N ILE A 67 -13.55 14.04 -8.62
CA ILE A 67 -12.35 14.54 -7.94
C ILE A 67 -12.40 14.24 -6.44
N ILE A 68 -13.51 14.51 -5.78
CA ILE A 68 -13.72 14.25 -4.34
C ILE A 68 -13.56 12.75 -4.05
N THR A 69 -14.17 11.88 -4.85
CA THR A 69 -14.10 10.43 -4.68
C THR A 69 -12.67 9.92 -4.86
N LEU A 70 -11.95 10.43 -5.86
CA LEU A 70 -10.55 10.09 -6.07
C LEU A 70 -9.64 10.57 -4.93
N ILE A 71 -9.84 11.80 -4.44
CA ILE A 71 -9.08 12.32 -3.29
C ILE A 71 -9.36 11.48 -2.05
N GLY A 72 -10.63 11.26 -1.70
CA GLY A 72 -11.00 10.46 -0.54
C GLY A 72 -10.49 9.02 -0.61
N GLY A 73 -10.61 8.38 -1.78
CA GLY A 73 -10.07 7.06 -2.05
C GLY A 73 -8.53 7.01 -1.92
N THR A 74 -7.84 8.03 -2.44
CA THR A 74 -6.38 8.18 -2.31
C THR A 74 -5.95 8.27 -0.85
N LEU A 75 -6.62 9.10 -0.05
CA LEU A 75 -6.32 9.28 1.36
C LEU A 75 -6.57 7.99 2.16
N SER A 76 -7.70 7.30 1.91
CA SER A 76 -8.03 6.04 2.59
C SER A 76 -7.05 4.92 2.24
N ALA A 77 -6.74 4.71 0.96
CA ALA A 77 -5.76 3.73 0.53
C ALA A 77 -4.35 4.07 1.03
N GLY A 78 -3.99 5.35 1.06
CA GLY A 78 -2.73 5.85 1.62
C GLY A 78 -2.61 5.56 3.11
N SER A 79 -3.68 5.79 3.88
CA SER A 79 -3.78 5.42 5.29
C SER A 79 -3.55 3.93 5.53
N ALA A 80 -4.28 3.09 4.79
CA ALA A 80 -4.18 1.64 4.88
C ALA A 80 -2.75 1.14 4.56
N ASN A 81 -2.10 1.71 3.53
CA ASN A 81 -0.72 1.40 3.16
C ASN A 81 0.30 1.84 4.22
N ALA A 82 0.13 3.05 4.79
CA ALA A 82 1.00 3.53 5.86
C ALA A 82 0.88 2.68 7.13
N THR A 83 -0.34 2.30 7.51
CA THR A 83 -0.61 1.38 8.62
C THR A 83 -0.01 -0.01 8.36
N ASN A 84 -0.17 -0.55 7.14
CA ASN A 84 0.47 -1.81 6.75
C ASN A 84 2.00 -1.74 6.89
N MET A 85 2.62 -0.65 6.45
CA MET A 85 4.08 -0.49 6.58
C MET A 85 4.51 -0.36 8.05
N TYR A 86 3.68 0.26 8.90
CA TYR A 86 3.92 0.32 10.35
C TYR A 86 3.88 -1.05 11.00
N VAL A 87 2.88 -1.88 10.65
CA VAL A 87 2.73 -3.24 11.21
C VAL A 87 3.84 -4.17 10.73
N ASP A 88 4.20 -4.09 9.46
CA ASP A 88 5.16 -5.00 8.81
C ASP A 88 6.63 -4.60 9.01
N ARG A 89 6.95 -3.55 9.74
CA ARG A 89 8.32 -3.01 9.87
C ARG A 89 9.36 -4.04 10.34
N ASP A 90 8.93 -5.00 11.15
CA ASP A 90 9.75 -6.12 11.63
C ASP A 90 10.14 -7.08 10.50
N ILE A 91 9.16 -7.49 9.70
CA ILE A 91 9.36 -8.38 8.55
C ILE A 91 10.12 -7.63 7.43
N ASP A 92 9.80 -6.36 7.21
CA ASP A 92 10.42 -5.53 6.19
C ASP A 92 11.93 -5.34 6.40
N ALA A 93 12.39 -5.34 7.64
CA ALA A 93 13.81 -5.27 7.99
C ALA A 93 14.59 -6.53 7.56
N LEU A 94 13.93 -7.67 7.49
CA LEU A 94 14.54 -8.95 7.13
C LEU A 94 14.64 -9.18 5.62
N MET A 95 13.84 -8.47 4.82
CA MET A 95 13.76 -8.68 3.38
C MET A 95 14.56 -7.63 2.61
N ALA A 96 15.52 -8.04 1.78
CA ALA A 96 16.36 -7.16 0.96
C ALA A 96 15.55 -6.13 0.13
N ARG A 97 14.37 -6.52 -0.36
CA ARG A 97 13.47 -5.67 -1.17
C ARG A 97 12.88 -4.49 -0.38
N THR A 98 12.77 -4.59 0.93
CA THR A 98 12.04 -3.64 1.78
C THR A 98 12.94 -2.89 2.78
N GLN A 99 14.23 -3.21 2.85
CA GLN A 99 15.21 -2.53 3.72
C GLN A 99 15.31 -1.02 3.50
N GLY A 100 15.00 -0.52 2.28
CA GLY A 100 14.98 0.90 1.97
C GLY A 100 13.68 1.64 2.36
N ARG A 101 12.74 0.99 3.06
CA ARG A 101 11.48 1.63 3.49
C ARG A 101 11.72 2.65 4.60
N PRO A 102 10.97 3.78 4.62
CA PRO A 102 11.17 4.88 5.58
C PRO A 102 11.15 4.46 7.05
N LEU A 103 10.35 3.46 7.41
CA LEU A 103 10.26 2.95 8.78
C LEU A 103 11.43 2.01 9.13
N VAL A 104 11.98 1.26 8.16
CA VAL A 104 13.14 0.39 8.36
C VAL A 104 14.42 1.20 8.45
N THR A 105 14.55 2.23 7.62
CA THR A 105 15.71 3.14 7.62
C THR A 105 15.70 4.14 8.77
N GLY A 106 14.59 4.24 9.53
CA GLY A 106 14.45 5.18 10.63
C GLY A 106 14.22 6.65 10.23
N ILE A 107 14.04 6.94 8.92
CA ILE A 107 13.76 8.31 8.44
C ILE A 107 12.46 8.85 9.05
N ILE A 108 11.45 7.98 9.23
CA ILE A 108 10.20 8.33 9.91
C ILE A 108 10.09 7.48 11.17
N PRO A 109 9.95 8.11 12.36
CA PRO A 109 9.65 7.40 13.59
C PRO A 109 8.32 6.62 13.48
N PRO A 110 8.22 5.39 14.00
CA PRO A 110 7.00 4.58 13.91
C PRO A 110 5.75 5.28 14.42
N ARG A 111 5.86 6.03 15.53
CA ARG A 111 4.76 6.81 16.10
C ARG A 111 4.23 7.84 15.10
N ASN A 112 5.12 8.55 14.42
CA ASN A 112 4.73 9.58 13.44
C ASN A 112 4.05 8.97 12.21
N ALA A 113 4.51 7.81 11.75
CA ALA A 113 3.86 7.07 10.67
C ALA A 113 2.43 6.64 11.04
N LEU A 114 2.21 6.17 12.28
CA LEU A 114 0.88 5.79 12.75
C LEU A 114 -0.04 7.01 12.88
N VAL A 115 0.44 8.10 13.46
CA VAL A 115 -0.33 9.36 13.54
C VAL A 115 -0.70 9.86 12.14
N PHE A 116 0.24 9.85 11.21
CA PHE A 116 0.00 10.22 9.82
C PHE A 116 -1.08 9.34 9.18
N ALA A 117 -1.01 8.02 9.36
CA ALA A 117 -2.01 7.09 8.84
C ALA A 117 -3.41 7.36 9.40
N VAL A 118 -3.54 7.59 10.72
CA VAL A 118 -4.81 7.92 11.35
C VAL A 118 -5.37 9.24 10.83
N LEU A 119 -4.54 10.27 10.71
CA LEU A 119 -4.97 11.57 10.17
C LEU A 119 -5.43 11.46 8.72
N LEU A 120 -4.74 10.66 7.88
CA LEU A 120 -5.18 10.38 6.52
C LEU A 120 -6.55 9.70 6.49
N GLN A 121 -6.80 8.75 7.40
CA GLN A 121 -8.09 8.04 7.43
C GLN A 121 -9.23 8.95 7.89
N ILE A 122 -8.98 9.80 8.88
CA ILE A 122 -9.97 10.80 9.32
C ILE A 122 -10.29 11.77 8.18
N ALA A 123 -9.27 12.28 7.50
CA ALA A 123 -9.44 13.17 6.36
C ALA A 123 -10.18 12.48 5.21
N ALA A 124 -9.86 11.22 4.89
CA ALA A 124 -10.54 10.43 3.88
C ALA A 124 -12.04 10.28 4.17
N PHE A 125 -12.35 9.92 5.42
CA PHE A 125 -13.73 9.76 5.87
C PHE A 125 -14.50 11.08 5.76
N ALA A 126 -13.93 12.17 6.23
CA ALA A 126 -14.55 13.50 6.17
C ALA A 126 -14.78 13.95 4.71
N VAL A 127 -13.77 13.82 3.84
CA VAL A 127 -13.87 14.19 2.42
C VAL A 127 -14.97 13.41 1.71
N LEU A 128 -15.05 12.09 1.92
CA LEU A 128 -16.08 11.26 1.30
C LEU A 128 -17.46 11.52 1.88
N TRP A 129 -17.58 11.69 3.20
CA TRP A 129 -18.88 11.92 3.83
C TRP A 129 -19.50 13.24 3.41
N TRP A 130 -18.73 14.32 3.44
CA TRP A 130 -19.27 15.65 3.12
C TRP A 130 -19.30 15.94 1.62
N GLY A 131 -18.41 15.35 0.86
CA GLY A 131 -18.27 15.64 -0.57
C GLY A 131 -18.96 14.65 -1.51
N ALA A 132 -19.26 13.43 -1.04
CA ALA A 132 -20.02 12.42 -1.74
C ALA A 132 -21.23 12.00 -0.89
N ASN A 133 -21.07 10.94 -0.07
CA ASN A 133 -22.10 10.51 0.87
C ASN A 133 -21.50 9.60 1.97
N LEU A 134 -22.31 9.32 3.00
CA LEU A 134 -21.89 8.50 4.14
C LEU A 134 -21.55 7.06 3.72
N LEU A 135 -22.29 6.49 2.76
CA LEU A 135 -22.07 5.10 2.31
C LEU A 135 -20.68 4.94 1.71
N SER A 136 -20.25 5.88 0.85
CA SER A 136 -18.90 5.88 0.27
C SER A 136 -17.82 6.01 1.34
N ALA A 137 -18.03 6.86 2.35
CA ALA A 137 -17.10 7.01 3.46
C ALA A 137 -16.98 5.72 4.29
N VAL A 138 -18.11 5.07 4.60
CA VAL A 138 -18.16 3.80 5.35
C VAL A 138 -17.53 2.66 4.55
N LEU A 139 -17.78 2.56 3.26
CA LEU A 139 -17.16 1.55 2.40
C LEU A 139 -15.64 1.71 2.33
N ALA A 140 -15.14 2.94 2.13
CA ALA A 140 -13.71 3.20 2.09
C ALA A 140 -13.03 2.92 3.44
N PHE A 141 -13.66 3.31 4.55
CA PHE A 141 -13.19 2.98 5.90
C PHE A 141 -13.20 1.46 6.14
N GLY A 142 -14.28 0.77 5.78
CA GLY A 142 -14.42 -0.67 5.90
C GLY A 142 -13.36 -1.43 5.11
N ALA A 143 -13.02 -0.97 3.89
CA ALA A 143 -11.94 -1.53 3.09
C ALA A 143 -10.57 -1.38 3.78
N ALA A 144 -10.28 -0.19 4.31
CA ALA A 144 -9.05 0.05 5.05
C ALA A 144 -8.97 -0.81 6.32
N ALA A 145 -10.07 -0.90 7.09
CA ALA A 145 -10.16 -1.72 8.28
C ALA A 145 -10.00 -3.22 7.96
N PHE A 146 -10.64 -3.71 6.90
CA PHE A 146 -10.48 -5.09 6.42
C PHE A 146 -9.04 -5.37 5.99
N TYR A 147 -8.45 -4.47 5.20
CA TYR A 147 -7.06 -4.63 4.73
C TYR A 147 -6.07 -4.63 5.89
N VAL A 148 -6.24 -3.75 6.88
CA VAL A 148 -5.34 -3.70 8.04
C VAL A 148 -5.63 -4.85 9.01
N GLY A 149 -6.88 -5.04 9.42
CA GLY A 149 -7.27 -5.99 10.44
C GLY A 149 -7.19 -7.44 9.96
N VAL A 150 -7.87 -7.74 8.84
CA VAL A 150 -7.98 -9.12 8.35
C VAL A 150 -6.73 -9.52 7.56
N TYR A 151 -6.35 -8.73 6.56
CA TYR A 151 -5.20 -9.11 5.73
C TYR A 151 -3.87 -8.92 6.46
N THR A 152 -3.56 -7.73 6.97
CA THR A 152 -2.21 -7.40 7.47
C THR A 152 -1.94 -8.02 8.84
N LEU A 153 -2.87 -7.88 9.79
CA LEU A 153 -2.65 -8.36 11.17
C LEU A 153 -2.90 -9.86 11.33
N TRP A 154 -3.87 -10.40 10.63
CA TRP A 154 -4.27 -11.80 10.79
C TRP A 154 -3.74 -12.70 9.67
N LEU A 155 -4.30 -12.62 8.45
CA LEU A 155 -4.08 -13.61 7.40
C LEU A 155 -2.63 -13.65 6.91
N LYS A 156 -1.96 -12.52 6.82
CA LYS A 156 -0.61 -12.44 6.29
C LYS A 156 0.40 -13.27 7.08
N ARG A 157 0.16 -13.44 8.36
CA ARG A 157 1.04 -14.18 9.28
C ARG A 157 0.58 -15.63 9.55
N THR A 158 -0.65 -16.00 9.17
CA THR A 158 -1.27 -17.26 9.55
C THR A 158 -1.74 -18.12 8.38
N SER A 159 -2.01 -17.55 7.20
CA SER A 159 -2.64 -18.26 6.11
C SER A 159 -1.94 -18.08 4.77
N ARG A 160 -1.85 -19.16 3.99
CA ARG A 160 -1.42 -19.11 2.59
C ARG A 160 -2.44 -18.44 1.66
N GLN A 161 -3.70 -18.38 2.09
CA GLN A 161 -4.82 -17.77 1.36
C GLN A 161 -4.86 -16.23 1.50
N ASN A 162 -3.89 -15.65 2.22
CA ASN A 162 -3.87 -14.23 2.55
C ASN A 162 -4.01 -13.32 1.31
N ILE A 163 -3.38 -13.67 0.20
CA ILE A 163 -3.41 -12.87 -1.05
C ILE A 163 -4.80 -12.90 -1.67
N VAL A 164 -5.45 -14.07 -1.72
CA VAL A 164 -6.78 -14.24 -2.32
C VAL A 164 -7.83 -13.48 -1.50
N ILE A 165 -7.87 -13.71 -0.20
CA ILE A 165 -8.84 -13.06 0.69
C ILE A 165 -8.53 -11.56 0.81
N GLY A 166 -7.27 -11.19 0.96
CA GLY A 166 -6.83 -9.79 1.03
C GLY A 166 -7.12 -9.01 -0.26
N GLY A 167 -7.16 -9.70 -1.40
CA GLY A 167 -7.54 -9.13 -2.70
C GLY A 167 -8.95 -8.54 -2.72
N ALA A 168 -9.85 -9.00 -1.85
CA ALA A 168 -11.21 -8.44 -1.72
C ALA A 168 -11.19 -6.94 -1.39
N ALA A 169 -10.23 -6.46 -0.59
CA ALA A 169 -10.08 -5.03 -0.34
C ALA A 169 -9.82 -4.23 -1.64
N GLY A 170 -9.17 -4.83 -2.64
CA GLY A 170 -8.91 -4.23 -3.94
C GLY A 170 -10.16 -4.06 -4.83
N ALA A 171 -11.23 -4.77 -4.54
CA ALA A 171 -12.51 -4.63 -5.24
C ALA A 171 -13.39 -3.49 -4.68
N VAL A 172 -13.15 -3.04 -3.44
CA VAL A 172 -13.98 -2.02 -2.78
C VAL A 172 -13.95 -0.66 -3.47
N PRO A 173 -12.86 -0.18 -4.12
CA PRO A 173 -12.89 1.07 -4.90
C PRO A 173 -14.00 1.12 -5.95
N VAL A 174 -14.36 -0.02 -6.55
CA VAL A 174 -15.51 -0.15 -7.47
C VAL A 174 -16.83 0.14 -6.74
N LEU A 175 -17.01 -0.43 -5.53
CA LEU A 175 -18.19 -0.18 -4.71
C LEU A 175 -18.27 1.26 -4.23
N VAL A 176 -17.13 1.86 -3.87
CA VAL A 176 -17.06 3.28 -3.47
C VAL A 176 -17.44 4.18 -4.64
N GLY A 177 -16.95 3.90 -5.85
CA GLY A 177 -17.30 4.65 -7.07
C GLY A 177 -18.79 4.57 -7.39
N TRP A 178 -19.38 3.38 -7.29
CA TRP A 178 -20.81 3.19 -7.45
C TRP A 178 -21.63 3.96 -6.40
N ALA A 179 -21.29 3.76 -5.13
CA ALA A 179 -22.00 4.40 -4.02
C ALA A 179 -21.88 5.93 -4.01
N ALA A 180 -20.80 6.49 -4.56
CA ALA A 180 -20.61 7.93 -4.60
C ALA A 180 -21.63 8.64 -5.50
N VAL A 181 -22.16 7.94 -6.50
CA VAL A 181 -23.11 8.45 -7.49
C VAL A 181 -24.57 8.23 -7.06
N GLN A 182 -24.83 7.21 -6.21
CA GLN A 182 -26.17 6.89 -5.71
C GLN A 182 -26.51 7.66 -4.45
#